data_59698a74f4494f8096e7092ce57ee703
#
_entry.id   59698a74f4494f8096e7092ce57ee703
#
_cell.length_a   1.000
_cell.length_b   1.000
_cell.length_c   1.000
_cell.angle_alpha   90.00
_cell.angle_beta   90.00
_cell.angle_gamma   90.00
#
_symmetry.space_group_name_H-M   'P 1'
#
loop_
_entity.id
_entity.type
_entity.pdbx_description
1 polymer ?
#
loop_
_entity_poly.entity_id
_entity_poly.type
_entity_poly.pdbx_seq_one_letter_code
_entity_poly.pdbx_strand_id
1 'polypeptide(L)'
;VAGIGLGRPAAPAAISPRLPLALTVHENRWSEPDVAAAIAAYDARRRQHHPYRQQRDTARFGHDPAYGWSEDKARQYAAPQRTDFGTFVRRRGFRLD
;
A
#
# COMPACT_ATOMS: atom_id res chain seq x y z
N VAL A 1 -5.73 2.44 -19.70
CA VAL A 1 -5.03 3.58 -20.31
C VAL A 1 -4.30 4.32 -19.20
N ALA A 2 -3.01 4.57 -19.37
CA ALA A 2 -2.17 5.32 -18.44
C ALA A 2 -1.53 6.51 -19.17
N GLY A 3 -1.41 7.64 -18.49
CA GLY A 3 -0.68 8.81 -18.96
C GLY A 3 0.56 9.05 -18.10
N ILE A 4 1.66 9.45 -18.70
CA ILE A 4 2.88 9.82 -18.00
C ILE A 4 3.16 11.30 -18.28
N GLY A 5 3.20 12.10 -17.21
CA GLY A 5 3.63 13.50 -17.28
C GLY A 5 5.12 13.63 -16.95
N LEU A 6 5.85 14.34 -17.79
CA LEU A 6 7.25 14.69 -17.56
C LEU A 6 7.36 16.19 -17.34
N GLY A 7 8.09 16.60 -16.31
CA GLY A 7 8.25 18.01 -16.01
C GLY A 7 9.29 18.27 -14.92
N ARG A 8 9.62 19.54 -14.74
CA ARG A 8 10.49 19.97 -13.63
C ARG A 8 9.63 20.14 -12.37
N PRO A 9 9.94 19.48 -11.24
CA PRO A 9 9.17 19.66 -10.01
C PRO A 9 9.30 21.10 -9.49
N ALA A 10 8.19 21.65 -9.03
CA ALA A 10 8.17 22.98 -8.42
C ALA A 10 8.86 23.03 -7.05
N ALA A 11 8.88 21.90 -6.35
CA ALA A 11 9.57 21.73 -5.07
C ALA A 11 10.08 20.28 -4.93
N PRO A 12 11.15 20.05 -4.12
CA PRO A 12 11.59 18.70 -3.82
C PRO A 12 10.48 17.90 -3.14
N ALA A 13 10.19 16.72 -3.65
CA ALA A 13 9.25 15.81 -3.02
C ALA A 13 9.94 14.96 -1.94
N ALA A 14 9.25 14.74 -0.83
CA ALA A 14 9.73 13.79 0.17
C ALA A 14 9.66 12.35 -0.39
N ILE A 15 10.73 11.59 -0.19
CA ILE A 15 10.77 10.18 -0.58
C ILE A 15 10.03 9.36 0.48
N SER A 16 8.95 8.71 0.08
CA SER A 16 8.24 7.77 0.96
C SER A 16 9.12 6.57 1.31
N PRO A 17 9.15 6.15 2.57
CA PRO A 17 9.81 4.89 2.95
C PRO A 17 9.24 3.73 2.12
N ARG A 18 10.11 2.81 1.73
CA ARG A 18 9.71 1.56 1.07
C ARG A 18 9.87 0.39 2.03
N LEU A 19 9.15 -0.69 1.75
CA LEU A 19 9.40 -1.96 2.43
C LEU A 19 10.85 -2.39 2.16
N PRO A 20 11.49 -3.09 3.12
CA PRO A 20 12.83 -3.64 2.89
C PRO A 20 12.87 -4.55 1.66
N LEU A 21 13.93 -4.45 0.86
CA LEU A 21 14.06 -5.27 -0.36
C LEU A 21 14.02 -6.77 -0.05
N ALA A 22 14.52 -7.20 1.10
CA ALA A 22 14.46 -8.60 1.53
C ALA A 22 13.02 -9.18 1.61
N LEU A 23 12.00 -8.33 1.68
CA LEU A 23 10.58 -8.74 1.63
C LEU A 23 10.02 -8.85 0.21
N THR A 24 10.64 -8.19 -0.75
CA THR A 24 10.06 -8.01 -2.08
C THR A 24 10.96 -8.49 -3.20
N VAL A 25 12.23 -8.73 -2.91
CA VAL A 25 13.23 -9.20 -3.88
C VAL A 25 13.81 -10.52 -3.42
N HIS A 26 13.69 -11.53 -4.25
CA HIS A 26 14.20 -12.87 -4.02
C HIS A 26 15.16 -13.23 -5.16
N GLU A 27 16.36 -13.67 -4.84
CA GLU A 27 17.37 -14.05 -5.81
C GLU A 27 17.43 -15.58 -5.94
N ASN A 28 17.22 -16.08 -7.13
CA ASN A 28 17.25 -17.49 -7.53
C ASN A 28 16.28 -18.44 -6.82
N ARG A 29 15.72 -18.07 -5.69
CA ARG A 29 14.75 -18.89 -4.96
C ARG A 29 13.87 -18.02 -4.08
N TRP A 30 12.65 -18.45 -3.86
CA TRP A 30 11.77 -17.86 -2.84
C TRP A 30 12.37 -18.07 -1.45
N SER A 31 12.32 -17.03 -0.65
CA SER A 31 12.60 -17.09 0.80
C SER A 31 11.42 -16.49 1.54
N GLU A 32 11.05 -17.09 2.65
CA GLU A 32 9.97 -16.60 3.50
C GLU A 32 10.57 -15.96 4.76
N PRO A 33 10.81 -14.63 4.76
CA PRO A 33 11.29 -13.92 5.93
C PRO A 33 10.15 -13.80 6.97
N ASP A 34 10.50 -13.41 8.20
CA ASP A 34 9.49 -13.00 9.19
C ASP A 34 8.81 -11.71 8.73
N VAL A 35 7.75 -11.87 7.96
CA VAL A 35 7.00 -10.77 7.36
C VAL A 35 6.34 -9.90 8.44
N ALA A 36 5.87 -10.50 9.53
CA ALA A 36 5.20 -9.78 10.60
C ALA A 36 6.16 -8.84 11.32
N ALA A 37 7.35 -9.33 11.71
CA ALA A 37 8.38 -8.51 12.34
C ALA A 37 8.87 -7.40 11.40
N ALA A 38 9.04 -7.69 10.13
CA ALA A 38 9.50 -6.71 9.14
C ALA A 38 8.45 -5.60 8.89
N ILE A 39 7.16 -5.93 8.86
CA ILE A 39 6.07 -4.96 8.75
C ILE A 39 6.00 -4.10 10.02
N ALA A 40 6.11 -4.69 11.21
CA ALA A 40 6.12 -3.95 12.47
C ALA A 40 7.27 -2.94 12.54
N ALA A 41 8.47 -3.34 12.12
CA ALA A 41 9.63 -2.45 12.04
C ALA A 41 9.43 -1.34 10.99
N TYR A 42 8.82 -1.66 9.87
CA TYR A 42 8.46 -0.67 8.85
C TYR A 42 7.45 0.35 9.37
N ASP A 43 6.41 -0.10 10.07
CA ASP A 43 5.41 0.78 10.68
C ASP A 43 6.02 1.72 11.72
N ALA A 44 6.90 1.22 12.58
CA ALA A 44 7.61 2.02 13.57
C ALA A 44 8.44 3.13 12.89
N ARG A 45 9.24 2.78 11.88
CA ARG A 45 10.04 3.72 11.10
C ARG A 45 9.17 4.75 10.37
N ARG A 46 8.06 4.32 9.77
CA ARG A 46 7.17 5.20 9.05
C ARG A 46 6.48 6.19 9.98
N ARG A 47 6.07 5.78 11.17
CA ARG A 47 5.49 6.69 12.18
C ARG A 47 6.45 7.82 12.57
N GLN A 48 7.75 7.55 12.63
CA GLN A 48 8.75 8.57 12.95
C GLN A 48 8.93 9.59 11.81
N HIS A 49 8.98 9.14 10.57
CA HIS A 49 9.37 9.99 9.43
C HIS A 49 8.19 10.50 8.60
N HIS A 50 7.13 9.72 8.51
CA HIS A 50 5.96 10.02 7.68
C HIS A 50 4.66 9.55 8.36
N PRO A 51 4.29 10.11 9.53
CA PRO A 51 3.06 9.74 10.22
C PRO A 51 1.83 10.04 9.38
N TYR A 52 0.80 9.24 9.52
CA TYR A 52 -0.49 9.53 8.92
C TYR A 52 -1.17 10.70 9.65
N ARG A 53 -1.63 11.67 8.90
CA ARG A 53 -2.38 12.82 9.44
C ARG A 53 -3.83 12.49 9.75
N GLN A 54 -4.38 11.52 9.06
CA GLN A 54 -5.76 11.06 9.21
C GLN A 54 -5.81 9.54 9.19
N GLN A 55 -6.71 8.97 9.97
CA GLN A 55 -6.98 7.54 9.96
C GLN A 55 -8.16 7.25 9.04
N ARG A 56 -8.06 6.16 8.30
CA ARG A 56 -9.09 5.71 7.37
C ARG A 56 -10.25 5.10 8.12
N ASP A 57 -11.48 5.47 7.72
CA ASP A 57 -12.74 4.84 8.14
C ASP A 57 -12.86 4.64 9.66
N THR A 58 -12.65 5.73 10.39
CA THR A 58 -12.76 5.73 11.86
C THR A 58 -14.19 5.47 12.34
N ALA A 59 -15.20 5.72 11.51
CA ALA A 59 -16.58 5.41 11.82
C ALA A 59 -16.81 3.91 11.98
N ARG A 60 -16.12 3.09 11.15
CA ARG A 60 -16.23 1.63 11.16
C ARG A 60 -15.25 0.96 12.12
N PHE A 61 -14.01 1.43 12.17
CA PHE A 61 -12.91 0.75 12.86
C PHE A 61 -12.47 1.44 14.14
N GLY A 62 -13.01 2.60 14.46
CA GLY A 62 -12.57 3.39 15.59
C GLY A 62 -11.22 4.07 15.36
N HIS A 63 -10.75 4.75 16.41
CA HIS A 63 -9.44 5.41 16.41
C HIS A 63 -8.39 4.49 17.02
N ASP A 64 -7.28 4.30 16.32
CA ASP A 64 -6.15 3.50 16.77
C ASP A 64 -4.96 4.41 17.12
N PRO A 65 -4.49 4.46 18.37
CA PRO A 65 -3.32 5.26 18.77
C PRO A 65 -2.02 4.76 18.16
N ALA A 66 -1.96 3.49 17.74
CA ALA A 66 -0.81 2.87 17.11
C ALA A 66 -0.89 2.84 15.58
N TYR A 67 -1.79 3.64 14.99
CA TYR A 67 -2.08 3.63 13.57
C TYR A 67 -0.82 3.73 12.71
N GLY A 68 -0.63 2.74 11.85
CA GLY A 68 0.51 2.63 10.95
C GLY A 68 0.09 2.32 9.52
N TRP A 69 1.07 2.02 8.67
CA TRP A 69 0.83 1.66 7.28
C TRP A 69 0.06 0.34 7.15
N SER A 70 0.39 -0.65 7.97
CA SER A 70 -0.29 -1.94 7.94
C SER A 70 -1.78 -1.79 8.25
N GLU A 71 -2.12 -1.02 9.29
CA GLU A 71 -3.52 -0.75 9.65
C GLU A 71 -4.23 0.07 8.56
N ASP A 72 -3.57 1.09 7.99
CA ASP A 72 -4.15 1.84 6.88
C ASP A 72 -4.48 0.94 5.69
N LYS A 73 -3.59 0.00 5.36
CA LYS A 73 -3.82 -0.95 4.26
C LYS A 73 -4.88 -1.99 4.60
N ALA A 74 -4.90 -2.51 5.82
CA ALA A 74 -5.95 -3.42 6.28
C ALA A 74 -7.33 -2.77 6.15
N ARG A 75 -7.50 -1.54 6.62
CA ARG A 75 -8.76 -0.79 6.49
C ARG A 75 -9.09 -0.47 5.02
N GLN A 76 -8.09 -0.16 4.21
CA GLN A 76 -8.29 0.09 2.79
C GLN A 76 -8.84 -1.14 2.07
N TYR A 77 -8.27 -2.32 2.33
CA TYR A 77 -8.68 -3.55 1.67
C TYR A 77 -9.91 -4.21 2.30
N ALA A 78 -10.31 -3.80 3.50
CA ALA A 78 -11.57 -4.24 4.11
C ALA A 78 -12.81 -3.71 3.39
N ALA A 79 -12.67 -2.67 2.56
CA ALA A 79 -13.71 -2.17 1.69
C ALA A 79 -13.45 -2.65 0.25
N PRO A 80 -14.39 -3.40 -0.38
CA PRO A 80 -14.23 -3.82 -1.76
C PRO A 80 -14.09 -2.63 -2.69
N GLN A 81 -13.00 -2.57 -3.44
CA GLN A 81 -12.80 -1.55 -4.46
C GLN A 81 -12.92 -2.18 -5.84
N ARG A 82 -13.54 -1.47 -6.76
CA ARG A 82 -13.71 -1.91 -8.14
C ARG A 82 -14.36 -3.29 -8.27
N THR A 83 -15.44 -3.53 -7.54
CA THR A 83 -16.20 -4.78 -7.62
C THR A 83 -16.72 -5.10 -9.03
N ASP A 84 -16.91 -4.07 -9.85
CA ASP A 84 -17.33 -4.14 -11.24
C ASP A 84 -16.18 -4.32 -12.26
N PHE A 85 -14.91 -4.23 -11.81
CA PHE A 85 -13.76 -4.23 -12.71
C PHE A 85 -13.67 -5.50 -13.56
N GLY A 86 -13.90 -6.67 -13.00
CA GLY A 86 -13.92 -7.94 -13.72
C GLY A 86 -15.01 -7.95 -14.82
N THR A 87 -16.20 -7.45 -14.51
CA THR A 87 -17.30 -7.30 -15.48
C THR A 87 -16.94 -6.31 -16.58
N PHE A 88 -16.33 -5.19 -16.24
CA PHE A 88 -15.86 -4.20 -17.20
C PHE A 88 -14.85 -4.82 -18.19
N VAL A 89 -13.84 -5.55 -17.68
CA VAL A 89 -12.80 -6.20 -18.49
C VAL A 89 -13.43 -7.22 -19.46
N ARG A 90 -14.32 -8.09 -18.97
CA ARG A 90 -15.04 -9.07 -19.84
C ARG A 90 -15.87 -8.39 -20.93
N ARG A 91 -16.55 -7.31 -20.59
CA ARG A 91 -17.32 -6.54 -21.58
C ARG A 91 -16.44 -5.92 -22.68
N ARG A 92 -15.17 -5.75 -22.44
CA ARG A 92 -14.17 -5.29 -23.41
C ARG A 92 -13.54 -6.42 -24.22
N GLY A 93 -14.04 -7.65 -24.08
CA GLY A 93 -13.60 -8.80 -24.87
C GLY A 93 -12.37 -9.54 -24.29
N PHE A 94 -11.93 -9.19 -23.09
CA PHE A 94 -10.82 -9.90 -22.44
C PHE A 94 -11.34 -11.11 -21.64
N ARG A 95 -10.61 -12.22 -21.72
CA ARG A 95 -10.82 -13.37 -20.84
C ARG A 95 -10.06 -13.17 -19.54
N LEU A 96 -10.63 -13.64 -18.43
CA LEU A 96 -10.03 -13.55 -17.09
C LEU A 96 -9.77 -14.95 -16.48
N ASP A 97 -9.93 -15.97 -17.25
CA ASP A 97 -9.76 -17.38 -16.93
C ASP A 97 -8.48 -17.95 -17.56
#